data_57c94bb87d768b60eb2ebe89a9bf2433
#
_entry.id   57c94bb87d768b60eb2ebe89a9bf2433
#
_cell.length_a   1.000
_cell.length_b   1.000
_cell.length_c   1.000
_cell.angle_alpha   90.00
_cell.angle_beta   90.00
_cell.angle_gamma   90.00
#
_symmetry.space_group_name_H-M   'P 1'
#
loop_
_entity.id
_entity.type
_entity.pdbx_description
1 polymer ?
#
loop_
_entity_poly.entity_id
_entity_poly.type
_entity_poly.pdbx_seq_one_letter_code
_entity_poly.pdbx_strand_id
1 'polypeptide(L)'
;MLLVTVYQINSTYAKYFTKAEGIVEETIGAWVVKINGTNIATGTDLQSFTINDLTYNSNDYVLVGKIAPGLLGYFDIEIDATEASVAVRYDVTIDFSSLNLSDSIKFTKLVRVVDGTESEEGITKTAESTYTGVVSLSDIETGKTNTIRVYLGWEDDGTGTSDEEDSILGTNKDAQVSIPVTVKASQYLGETII
;
A
#
# COMPACT_ATOMS: atom_id res chain seq x y z
N MET A 1 49.87 87.49 -18.90
CA MET A 1 48.57 86.85 -19.29
C MET A 1 48.79 85.32 -19.14
N LEU A 2 48.31 84.70 -18.04
CA LEU A 2 48.51 83.29 -17.74
C LEU A 2 47.25 82.55 -18.21
N LEU A 3 47.44 81.67 -19.20
CA LEU A 3 46.40 80.83 -19.73
C LEU A 3 46.32 79.58 -18.88
N VAL A 4 45.33 79.47 -17.99
CA VAL A 4 45.09 78.24 -17.17
C VAL A 4 44.23 77.30 -18.03
N THR A 5 44.88 76.28 -18.51
CA THR A 5 44.16 75.22 -19.20
C THR A 5 43.57 74.29 -18.15
N VAL A 6 42.27 74.35 -17.95
CA VAL A 6 41.53 73.40 -17.09
C VAL A 6 41.40 72.13 -17.86
N TYR A 7 42.18 71.10 -17.45
CA TYR A 7 42.03 69.75 -17.92
C TYR A 7 40.81 69.14 -17.21
N GLN A 8 39.71 69.02 -17.90
CA GLN A 8 38.59 68.20 -17.42
C GLN A 8 38.97 66.71 -17.58
N ILE A 9 39.30 66.06 -16.49
CA ILE A 9 39.42 64.64 -16.48
C ILE A 9 38.01 64.10 -16.36
N ASN A 10 37.41 63.70 -17.49
CA ASN A 10 36.21 62.91 -17.51
C ASN A 10 36.60 61.52 -17.00
N SER A 11 36.39 61.25 -15.72
CA SER A 11 36.50 59.92 -15.18
C SER A 11 35.39 59.07 -15.75
N THR A 12 35.71 58.32 -16.81
CA THR A 12 34.82 57.32 -17.35
C THR A 12 34.79 56.17 -16.34
N TYR A 13 33.75 56.10 -15.52
CA TYR A 13 33.50 54.93 -14.71
C TYR A 13 33.01 53.83 -15.63
N ALA A 14 33.87 52.91 -16.04
CA ALA A 14 33.48 51.69 -16.69
C ALA A 14 32.70 50.85 -15.68
N LYS A 15 31.40 50.85 -15.79
CA LYS A 15 30.50 50.01 -15.00
C LYS A 15 30.49 48.62 -15.64
N TYR A 16 31.23 47.71 -15.09
CA TYR A 16 31.15 46.32 -15.50
C TYR A 16 29.82 45.76 -15.09
N PHE A 17 29.02 45.40 -16.06
CA PHE A 17 27.74 44.74 -15.87
C PHE A 17 27.89 43.30 -16.34
N THR A 18 27.85 42.36 -15.42
CA THR A 18 27.81 40.94 -15.77
C THR A 18 26.45 40.41 -15.44
N LYS A 19 25.71 39.94 -16.46
CA LYS A 19 24.42 39.30 -16.32
C LYS A 19 24.67 37.80 -16.55
N ALA A 20 24.28 36.98 -15.58
CA ALA A 20 24.25 35.54 -15.70
C ALA A 20 22.79 35.12 -15.70
N GLU A 21 22.40 34.30 -16.64
CA GLU A 21 21.10 33.64 -16.68
C GLU A 21 21.31 32.18 -16.44
N GLY A 22 20.58 31.61 -15.50
CA GLY A 22 20.53 30.19 -15.21
C GLY A 22 19.11 29.67 -15.41
N ILE A 23 19.00 28.47 -15.94
CA ILE A 23 17.74 27.74 -16.03
C ILE A 23 17.86 26.63 -15.00
N VAL A 24 16.86 26.49 -14.15
CA VAL A 24 16.68 25.31 -13.29
C VAL A 24 15.70 24.39 -14.00
N GLU A 25 16.16 23.22 -14.37
CA GLU A 25 15.33 22.18 -14.98
C GLU A 25 15.09 21.11 -13.94
N GLU A 26 13.83 20.89 -13.57
CA GLU A 26 13.41 19.83 -12.67
C GLU A 26 12.38 18.96 -13.37
N THR A 27 12.53 17.65 -13.20
CA THR A 27 11.57 16.70 -13.73
C THR A 27 10.47 16.47 -12.71
N ILE A 28 9.22 16.54 -13.17
CA ILE A 28 8.07 16.21 -12.30
C ILE A 28 8.15 14.73 -11.94
N GLY A 29 8.07 14.42 -10.65
CA GLY A 29 8.10 13.06 -10.14
C GLY A 29 6.92 12.23 -10.64
N ALA A 30 7.18 10.98 -11.01
CA ALA A 30 6.15 10.05 -11.43
C ALA A 30 5.30 9.61 -10.22
N TRP A 31 3.99 9.46 -10.45
CA TRP A 31 3.04 8.92 -9.50
C TRP A 31 2.40 7.67 -10.10
N VAL A 32 2.95 6.51 -9.80
CA VAL A 32 2.46 5.19 -10.24
C VAL A 32 2.35 4.29 -9.04
N VAL A 33 1.16 3.78 -8.78
CA VAL A 33 0.89 2.81 -7.71
C VAL A 33 0.03 1.70 -8.28
N LYS A 34 0.46 0.46 -8.14
CA LYS A 34 -0.27 -0.72 -8.59
C LYS A 34 -0.68 -1.57 -7.40
N ILE A 35 -1.91 -2.07 -7.41
CA ILE A 35 -2.43 -3.02 -6.44
C ILE A 35 -2.74 -4.31 -7.18
N ASN A 36 -2.08 -5.39 -6.80
CA ASN A 36 -2.16 -6.69 -7.49
C ASN A 36 -2.01 -6.52 -9.02
N GLY A 37 -1.04 -5.70 -9.45
CA GLY A 37 -0.76 -5.39 -10.85
C GLY A 37 -1.67 -4.35 -11.50
N THR A 38 -2.77 -3.93 -10.86
CA THR A 38 -3.68 -2.90 -11.39
C THR A 38 -3.22 -1.51 -10.97
N ASN A 39 -2.94 -0.62 -11.94
CA ASN A 39 -2.57 0.76 -11.65
C ASN A 39 -3.79 1.55 -11.13
N ILE A 40 -3.74 1.99 -9.88
CA ILE A 40 -4.80 2.76 -9.22
C ILE A 40 -4.56 4.28 -9.27
N ALA A 41 -3.43 4.73 -9.79
CA ALA A 41 -3.08 6.15 -9.91
C ALA A 41 -3.68 6.82 -11.17
N THR A 42 -4.43 6.08 -11.98
CA THR A 42 -5.02 6.58 -13.22
C THR A 42 -6.44 7.10 -12.99
N GLY A 43 -6.61 8.43 -13.06
CA GLY A 43 -7.93 9.07 -13.02
C GLY A 43 -8.46 9.32 -11.60
N THR A 44 -9.72 9.77 -11.55
CA THR A 44 -10.45 10.09 -10.30
C THR A 44 -11.39 8.97 -9.86
N ASP A 45 -11.60 7.98 -10.70
CA ASP A 45 -12.54 6.91 -10.45
C ASP A 45 -11.91 5.78 -9.62
N LEU A 46 -12.73 5.12 -8.81
CA LEU A 46 -12.30 3.95 -8.05
C LEU A 46 -11.92 2.82 -9.02
N GLN A 47 -10.66 2.41 -8.99
CA GLN A 47 -10.18 1.29 -9.78
C GLN A 47 -10.45 -0.03 -9.04
N SER A 48 -10.90 -1.04 -9.78
CA SER A 48 -11.08 -2.38 -9.24
C SER A 48 -9.80 -3.20 -9.44
N PHE A 49 -9.41 -3.96 -8.43
CA PHE A 49 -8.33 -4.92 -8.50
C PHE A 49 -8.81 -6.31 -8.06
N THR A 50 -8.10 -7.33 -8.49
CA THR A 50 -8.44 -8.72 -8.15
C THR A 50 -7.57 -9.19 -7.00
N ILE A 51 -8.19 -9.85 -6.04
CA ILE A 51 -7.51 -10.61 -4.98
C ILE A 51 -7.61 -12.08 -5.37
N ASN A 52 -6.49 -12.77 -5.34
CA ASN A 52 -6.45 -14.20 -5.62
C ASN A 52 -7.17 -14.99 -4.53
N ASP A 53 -7.53 -16.23 -4.85
CA ASP A 53 -8.09 -17.17 -3.88
C ASP A 53 -7.19 -17.35 -2.67
N LEU A 54 -7.78 -17.77 -1.55
CA LEU A 54 -7.03 -18.05 -0.33
C LEU A 54 -5.95 -19.10 -0.59
N THR A 55 -4.75 -18.80 -0.12
CA THR A 55 -3.64 -19.76 -0.07
C THR A 55 -3.64 -20.45 1.29
N TYR A 56 -3.52 -21.76 1.29
CA TYR A 56 -3.52 -22.55 2.52
C TYR A 56 -2.12 -23.10 2.81
N ASN A 57 -1.71 -23.08 4.07
CA ASN A 57 -0.49 -23.73 4.50
C ASN A 57 -0.71 -25.26 4.51
N SER A 58 -0.19 -25.94 3.51
CA SER A 58 -0.23 -27.39 3.33
C SER A 58 -1.62 -28.03 3.58
N ASN A 59 -2.42 -28.13 2.54
CA ASN A 59 -3.71 -28.75 2.68
C ASN A 59 -3.99 -29.74 1.55
N ASP A 60 -3.86 -31.02 1.87
CA ASP A 60 -4.16 -32.11 0.95
C ASP A 60 -5.64 -32.54 1.02
N TYR A 61 -6.45 -31.88 1.89
CA TYR A 61 -7.78 -32.39 2.25
C TYR A 61 -8.93 -31.46 1.82
N VAL A 62 -8.65 -30.23 1.42
CA VAL A 62 -9.67 -29.26 0.97
C VAL A 62 -9.36 -28.78 -0.45
N LEU A 63 -10.36 -28.70 -1.29
CA LEU A 63 -10.20 -28.25 -2.67
C LEU A 63 -9.77 -26.79 -2.72
N VAL A 64 -8.97 -26.45 -3.73
CA VAL A 64 -8.54 -25.07 -3.98
C VAL A 64 -9.76 -24.13 -4.08
N GLY A 65 -9.66 -22.97 -3.44
CA GLY A 65 -10.75 -21.98 -3.41
C GLY A 65 -11.90 -22.33 -2.47
N LYS A 66 -11.71 -23.33 -1.59
CA LYS A 66 -12.69 -23.69 -0.55
C LYS A 66 -12.10 -23.44 0.83
N ILE A 67 -12.95 -23.09 1.78
CA ILE A 67 -12.61 -22.98 3.20
C ILE A 67 -13.37 -24.07 3.98
N ALA A 68 -12.75 -24.61 4.99
CA ALA A 68 -13.32 -25.67 5.82
C ALA A 68 -12.89 -25.52 7.29
N PRO A 69 -13.64 -26.10 8.24
CA PRO A 69 -13.27 -26.11 9.66
C PRO A 69 -11.83 -26.61 9.88
N GLY A 70 -11.14 -26.00 10.82
CA GLY A 70 -9.75 -26.30 11.13
C GLY A 70 -8.71 -25.73 10.14
N LEU A 71 -9.14 -24.99 9.12
CA LEU A 71 -8.26 -24.48 8.09
C LEU A 71 -7.81 -23.03 8.39
N LEU A 72 -6.50 -22.82 8.26
CA LEU A 72 -5.89 -21.49 8.24
C LEU A 72 -5.40 -21.17 6.84
N GLY A 73 -5.87 -20.05 6.29
CA GLY A 73 -5.47 -19.57 4.98
C GLY A 73 -5.10 -18.08 5.01
N TYR A 74 -4.53 -17.60 3.92
CA TYR A 74 -4.25 -16.18 3.74
C TYR A 74 -4.51 -15.74 2.31
N PHE A 75 -4.68 -14.45 2.13
CA PHE A 75 -4.59 -13.80 0.83
C PHE A 75 -3.63 -12.61 0.89
N ASP A 76 -3.08 -12.27 -0.25
CA ASP A 76 -2.10 -11.22 -0.39
C ASP A 76 -2.66 -10.03 -1.15
N ILE A 77 -2.29 -8.82 -0.67
CA ILE A 77 -2.53 -7.54 -1.33
C ILE A 77 -1.16 -6.96 -1.63
N GLU A 78 -0.72 -7.05 -2.88
CA GLU A 78 0.56 -6.50 -3.32
C GLU A 78 0.40 -5.00 -3.61
N ILE A 79 1.30 -4.20 -3.06
CA ILE A 79 1.40 -2.76 -3.26
C ILE A 79 2.73 -2.47 -3.93
N ASP A 80 2.69 -2.21 -5.23
CA ASP A 80 3.83 -1.89 -6.06
C ASP A 80 3.85 -0.40 -6.38
N ALA A 81 4.84 0.30 -5.84
CA ALA A 81 5.13 1.70 -6.11
C ALA A 81 6.54 1.89 -6.72
N THR A 82 7.13 0.84 -7.28
CA THR A 82 8.51 0.87 -7.81
C THR A 82 8.71 1.85 -8.96
N GLU A 83 7.65 2.24 -9.65
CA GLU A 83 7.67 3.26 -10.70
C GLU A 83 7.36 4.67 -10.18
N ALA A 84 7.09 4.86 -8.87
CA ALA A 84 6.88 6.17 -8.29
C ALA A 84 8.21 6.88 -8.01
N SER A 85 8.19 8.22 -8.02
CA SER A 85 9.35 9.05 -7.68
C SER A 85 9.27 9.65 -6.28
N VAL A 86 8.26 9.27 -5.51
CA VAL A 86 7.98 9.77 -4.15
C VAL A 86 7.55 8.61 -3.26
N ALA A 87 7.83 8.70 -1.97
CA ALA A 87 7.36 7.72 -1.01
C ALA A 87 5.82 7.69 -0.98
N VAL A 88 5.26 6.49 -0.83
CA VAL A 88 3.82 6.23 -0.90
C VAL A 88 3.30 5.74 0.45
N ARG A 89 2.38 6.49 1.03
CA ARG A 89 1.54 6.00 2.12
C ARG A 89 0.36 5.23 1.51
N TYR A 90 0.04 4.09 2.09
CA TYR A 90 -1.15 3.32 1.75
C TYR A 90 -1.98 3.04 2.99
N ASP A 91 -3.30 3.06 2.80
CA ASP A 91 -4.30 2.67 3.79
C ASP A 91 -5.10 1.50 3.21
N VAL A 92 -5.01 0.34 3.85
CA VAL A 92 -5.77 -0.88 3.50
C VAL A 92 -6.91 -1.02 4.48
N THR A 93 -8.13 -0.93 3.99
CA THR A 93 -9.35 -1.16 4.78
C THR A 93 -9.96 -2.50 4.37
N ILE A 94 -10.18 -3.37 5.35
CA ILE A 94 -10.70 -4.72 5.16
C ILE A 94 -11.99 -4.83 5.96
N ASP A 95 -13.10 -5.06 5.27
CA ASP A 95 -14.40 -5.20 5.91
C ASP A 95 -14.65 -6.65 6.30
N PHE A 96 -14.36 -6.97 7.55
CA PHE A 96 -14.60 -8.29 8.13
C PHE A 96 -16.05 -8.50 8.59
N SER A 97 -16.91 -7.50 8.51
CA SER A 97 -18.31 -7.64 8.93
C SER A 97 -19.10 -8.63 8.10
N SER A 98 -18.62 -8.88 6.87
CA SER A 98 -19.20 -9.88 5.96
C SER A 98 -18.84 -11.34 6.31
N LEU A 99 -17.91 -11.56 7.27
CA LEU A 99 -17.58 -12.90 7.79
C LEU A 99 -18.67 -13.50 8.68
N ASN A 100 -19.82 -12.84 8.86
CA ASN A 100 -20.97 -13.29 9.65
C ASN A 100 -21.66 -14.56 9.14
N LEU A 101 -21.02 -15.35 8.27
CA LEU A 101 -21.53 -16.67 7.87
C LEU A 101 -21.43 -17.68 9.00
N SER A 102 -20.42 -17.54 9.85
CA SER A 102 -20.21 -18.34 11.06
C SER A 102 -19.32 -17.55 12.02
N ASP A 103 -19.60 -17.58 13.31
CA ASP A 103 -18.71 -17.04 14.34
C ASP A 103 -17.36 -17.77 14.38
N SER A 104 -17.26 -18.93 13.72
CA SER A 104 -16.05 -19.73 13.62
C SER A 104 -15.05 -19.19 12.56
N ILE A 105 -15.50 -18.42 11.56
CA ILE A 105 -14.61 -17.84 10.54
C ILE A 105 -14.13 -16.47 11.00
N LYS A 106 -12.84 -16.37 11.30
CA LYS A 106 -12.26 -15.17 11.92
C LYS A 106 -11.02 -14.66 11.18
N PHE A 107 -10.85 -13.35 11.24
CA PHE A 107 -9.57 -12.72 10.99
C PHE A 107 -8.59 -13.11 12.11
N THR A 108 -7.40 -13.58 11.73
CA THR A 108 -6.39 -14.04 12.69
C THR A 108 -5.30 -12.99 12.90
N LYS A 109 -4.66 -12.57 11.80
CA LYS A 109 -3.61 -11.56 11.84
C LYS A 109 -3.40 -10.94 10.46
N LEU A 110 -2.71 -9.81 10.45
CA LEU A 110 -2.23 -9.14 9.25
C LEU A 110 -0.74 -8.85 9.43
N VAL A 111 0.05 -9.15 8.40
CA VAL A 111 1.49 -8.90 8.40
C VAL A 111 1.91 -8.26 7.10
N ARG A 112 3.01 -7.51 7.14
CA ARG A 112 3.72 -7.02 5.96
C ARG A 112 4.72 -8.09 5.52
N VAL A 113 4.80 -8.34 4.21
CA VAL A 113 5.80 -9.24 3.62
C VAL A 113 6.70 -8.42 2.70
N VAL A 114 7.99 -8.44 2.94
CA VAL A 114 9.01 -7.79 2.10
C VAL A 114 10.11 -8.80 1.83
N ASP A 115 10.43 -9.00 0.55
CA ASP A 115 11.41 -10.01 0.12
C ASP A 115 11.13 -11.42 0.71
N GLY A 116 9.85 -11.79 0.83
CA GLY A 116 9.43 -13.08 1.38
C GLY A 116 9.49 -13.19 2.90
N THR A 117 9.87 -12.14 3.60
CA THR A 117 9.94 -12.11 5.07
C THR A 117 8.71 -11.44 5.66
N GLU A 118 8.00 -12.14 6.54
CA GLU A 118 6.87 -11.59 7.28
C GLU A 118 7.32 -10.76 8.46
N SER A 119 6.67 -9.61 8.69
CA SER A 119 6.88 -8.73 9.83
C SER A 119 5.58 -8.02 10.21
N GLU A 120 5.33 -7.83 11.49
CA GLU A 120 4.29 -6.95 11.99
C GLU A 120 4.74 -5.49 12.01
N GLU A 121 6.05 -5.24 11.82
CA GLU A 121 6.61 -3.90 11.75
C GLU A 121 6.30 -3.24 10.40
N GLY A 122 6.18 -1.90 10.43
CA GLY A 122 5.96 -1.10 9.22
C GLY A 122 4.52 -1.09 8.73
N ILE A 123 3.60 -1.66 9.51
CA ILE A 123 2.16 -1.50 9.32
C ILE A 123 1.51 -1.19 10.66
N THR A 124 0.64 -0.19 10.69
CA THR A 124 -0.04 0.29 11.90
C THR A 124 -1.55 0.19 11.72
N LYS A 125 -2.23 -0.37 12.70
CA LYS A 125 -3.70 -0.34 12.73
C LYS A 125 -4.16 1.06 13.16
N THR A 126 -4.70 1.82 12.22
CA THR A 126 -5.13 3.23 12.41
C THR A 126 -6.63 3.38 12.67
N ALA A 127 -7.42 2.36 12.34
CA ALA A 127 -8.84 2.27 12.68
C ALA A 127 -9.24 0.80 12.84
N GLU A 128 -10.50 0.54 13.21
CA GLU A 128 -10.98 -0.82 13.50
C GLU A 128 -10.66 -1.82 12.39
N SER A 129 -10.83 -1.40 11.14
CA SER A 129 -10.60 -2.24 9.94
C SER A 129 -9.55 -1.66 8.99
N THR A 130 -8.80 -0.63 9.41
CA THR A 130 -7.84 0.07 8.53
C THR A 130 -6.42 -0.09 9.05
N TYR A 131 -5.55 -0.45 8.14
CA TYR A 131 -4.12 -0.65 8.37
C TYR A 131 -3.32 0.25 7.43
N THR A 132 -2.40 1.01 7.98
CA THR A 132 -1.60 2.00 7.26
C THR A 132 -0.14 1.60 7.23
N GLY A 133 0.50 1.73 6.08
CA GLY A 133 1.92 1.54 5.91
C GLY A 133 2.53 2.50 4.89
N VAL A 134 3.82 2.38 4.68
CA VAL A 134 4.59 3.21 3.74
C VAL A 134 5.48 2.34 2.87
N VAL A 135 5.45 2.59 1.56
CA VAL A 135 6.52 2.21 0.65
C VAL A 135 7.53 3.34 0.66
N SER A 136 8.70 3.10 1.24
CA SER A 136 9.74 4.13 1.39
C SER A 136 10.44 4.42 0.07
N LEU A 137 11.13 5.57 -0.03
CA LEU A 137 12.01 5.84 -1.18
C LEU A 137 13.07 4.75 -1.36
N SER A 138 13.63 4.25 -0.26
CA SER A 138 14.59 3.16 -0.30
C SER A 138 14.02 1.86 -0.87
N ASP A 139 12.75 1.52 -0.57
CA ASP A 139 12.07 0.37 -1.16
C ASP A 139 11.86 0.58 -2.67
N ILE A 140 11.43 1.79 -3.07
CA ILE A 140 11.24 2.18 -4.47
C ILE A 140 12.56 2.07 -5.25
N GLU A 141 13.64 2.68 -4.75
CA GLU A 141 14.97 2.68 -5.38
C GLU A 141 15.55 1.28 -5.51
N THR A 142 15.22 0.37 -4.60
CA THR A 142 15.69 -1.03 -4.62
C THR A 142 14.71 -1.97 -5.33
N GLY A 143 13.61 -1.46 -5.88
CA GLY A 143 12.61 -2.25 -6.60
C GLY A 143 11.80 -3.20 -5.73
N LYS A 144 11.61 -2.86 -4.46
CA LYS A 144 10.86 -3.69 -3.50
C LYS A 144 9.39 -3.35 -3.49
N THR A 145 8.56 -4.37 -3.64
CA THR A 145 7.12 -4.28 -3.40
C THR A 145 6.78 -4.56 -1.93
N ASN A 146 5.68 -4.00 -1.46
CA ASN A 146 5.12 -4.32 -0.15
C ASN A 146 3.90 -5.21 -0.34
N THR A 147 3.90 -6.37 0.29
CA THR A 147 2.74 -7.26 0.31
C THR A 147 2.12 -7.24 1.70
N ILE A 148 0.81 -7.02 1.75
CA ILE A 148 0.02 -7.14 2.96
C ILE A 148 -0.64 -8.51 2.94
N ARG A 149 -0.24 -9.38 3.85
CA ARG A 149 -0.79 -10.71 4.00
C ARG A 149 -1.83 -10.75 5.09
N VAL A 150 -3.02 -11.18 4.75
CA VAL A 150 -4.18 -11.25 5.64
C VAL A 150 -4.51 -12.69 5.91
N TYR A 151 -4.43 -13.10 7.16
CA TYR A 151 -4.73 -14.46 7.60
C TYR A 151 -6.16 -14.58 8.09
N LEU A 152 -6.82 -15.63 7.63
CA LEU A 152 -8.16 -16.04 8.03
C LEU A 152 -8.12 -17.47 8.52
N GLY A 153 -8.84 -17.75 9.57
CA GLY A 153 -9.01 -19.10 10.09
C GLY A 153 -10.48 -19.46 10.22
N TRP A 154 -10.80 -20.71 9.98
CA TRP A 154 -12.04 -21.32 10.40
C TRP A 154 -11.71 -22.18 11.63
N GLU A 155 -12.02 -21.64 12.81
CA GLU A 155 -11.71 -22.29 14.07
C GLU A 155 -12.62 -23.52 14.23
N ASP A 156 -12.00 -24.66 14.53
CA ASP A 156 -12.67 -25.85 15.03
C ASP A 156 -12.32 -25.92 16.53
N ASP A 157 -13.28 -25.56 17.38
CA ASP A 157 -13.08 -25.56 18.83
C ASP A 157 -13.38 -26.93 19.47
N GLY A 158 -13.75 -27.91 18.63
CA GLY A 158 -14.06 -29.28 19.06
C GLY A 158 -15.28 -29.38 19.98
N THR A 159 -16.14 -28.35 19.99
CA THR A 159 -17.41 -28.39 20.73
C THR A 159 -18.55 -28.83 19.81
N GLY A 160 -19.45 -29.68 20.32
CA GLY A 160 -20.56 -30.20 19.51
C GLY A 160 -21.50 -29.12 18.99
N THR A 161 -21.51 -27.91 19.57
CA THR A 161 -22.33 -26.79 19.11
C THR A 161 -21.74 -26.16 17.86
N SER A 162 -20.41 -25.93 17.82
CA SER A 162 -19.75 -25.41 16.62
C SER A 162 -19.77 -26.45 15.50
N ASP A 163 -19.62 -27.74 15.78
CA ASP A 163 -19.70 -28.81 14.80
C ASP A 163 -21.07 -28.83 14.11
N GLU A 164 -22.16 -28.56 14.83
CA GLU A 164 -23.53 -28.50 14.27
C GLU A 164 -23.68 -27.27 13.38
N GLU A 165 -23.24 -26.09 13.79
CA GLU A 165 -23.25 -24.85 12.99
C GLU A 165 -22.39 -24.99 11.74
N ASP A 166 -21.19 -25.51 11.86
CA ASP A 166 -20.26 -25.77 10.76
C ASP A 166 -20.86 -26.76 9.74
N SER A 167 -21.52 -27.81 10.23
CA SER A 167 -22.24 -28.77 9.39
C SER A 167 -23.39 -28.12 8.62
N ILE A 168 -24.17 -27.24 9.26
CA ILE A 168 -25.24 -26.50 8.62
C ILE A 168 -24.69 -25.60 7.51
N LEU A 169 -23.60 -24.87 7.81
CA LEU A 169 -22.95 -24.01 6.81
C LEU A 169 -22.41 -24.83 5.63
N GLY A 170 -21.79 -25.97 5.90
CA GLY A 170 -21.23 -26.88 4.89
C GLY A 170 -22.28 -27.53 3.97
N THR A 171 -23.56 -27.62 4.39
CA THR A 171 -24.65 -28.08 3.53
C THR A 171 -25.11 -27.04 2.51
N ASN A 172 -24.83 -25.76 2.74
CA ASN A 172 -25.16 -24.69 1.83
C ASN A 172 -24.10 -24.57 0.71
N LYS A 173 -24.36 -25.19 -0.42
CA LYS A 173 -23.43 -25.21 -1.58
C LYS A 173 -23.16 -23.83 -2.17
N ASP A 174 -24.04 -22.88 -1.90
CA ASP A 174 -23.96 -21.49 -2.41
C ASP A 174 -23.37 -20.52 -1.37
N ALA A 175 -22.98 -21.03 -0.19
CA ALA A 175 -22.33 -20.23 0.83
C ALA A 175 -20.97 -19.74 0.31
N GLN A 176 -20.77 -18.42 0.40
CA GLN A 176 -19.53 -17.76 -0.03
C GLN A 176 -19.05 -16.81 1.06
N VAL A 177 -17.74 -16.80 1.27
CA VAL A 177 -17.07 -15.78 2.06
C VAL A 177 -16.63 -14.68 1.10
N SER A 178 -17.12 -13.47 1.32
CA SER A 178 -16.72 -12.29 0.56
C SER A 178 -16.19 -11.23 1.51
N ILE A 179 -14.97 -10.78 1.28
CA ILE A 179 -14.30 -9.80 2.14
C ILE A 179 -13.99 -8.57 1.28
N PRO A 180 -14.77 -7.49 1.42
CA PRO A 180 -14.46 -6.25 0.73
C PRO A 180 -13.14 -5.66 1.22
N VAL A 181 -12.28 -5.30 0.27
CA VAL A 181 -11.00 -4.66 0.51
C VAL A 181 -10.93 -3.36 -0.27
N THR A 182 -10.52 -2.28 0.40
CA THR A 182 -10.26 -0.99 -0.24
C THR A 182 -8.83 -0.57 0.06
N VAL A 183 -8.10 -0.16 -0.97
CA VAL A 183 -6.76 0.40 -0.84
C VAL A 183 -6.77 1.85 -1.30
N LYS A 184 -6.25 2.74 -0.47
CA LYS A 184 -6.01 4.15 -0.81
C LYS A 184 -4.51 4.40 -0.77
N ALA A 185 -4.01 5.14 -1.76
CA ALA A 185 -2.61 5.56 -1.79
C ALA A 185 -2.54 7.09 -1.81
N SER A 186 -1.54 7.63 -1.12
CA SER A 186 -1.23 9.06 -1.09
C SER A 186 0.28 9.26 -1.00
N GLN A 187 0.76 10.42 -1.41
CA GLN A 187 2.16 10.79 -1.19
C GLN A 187 2.44 10.82 0.32
N TYR A 188 3.56 10.23 0.72
CA TYR A 188 4.04 10.31 2.09
C TYR A 188 5.05 11.45 2.23
N LEU A 189 4.78 12.38 3.13
CA LEU A 189 5.60 13.56 3.40
C LEU A 189 6.32 13.50 4.76
N GLY A 190 6.35 12.33 5.41
CA GLY A 190 6.99 12.14 6.70
C GLY A 190 6.05 12.34 7.90
N GLU A 191 4.74 12.30 7.70
CA GLU A 191 3.76 12.40 8.77
C GLU A 191 3.83 11.20 9.72
N THR A 192 3.55 11.43 11.00
CA THR A 192 3.41 10.34 11.96
C THR A 192 2.15 9.52 11.65
N ILE A 193 2.32 8.20 11.56
CA ILE A 193 1.21 7.26 11.42
C ILE A 193 0.75 6.89 12.84
N ILE A 194 -0.47 7.27 13.20
CA ILE A 194 -1.11 7.03 14.52
C ILE A 194 -2.46 6.39 14.34
#